data_1aaab8869f2852d28baa150c6c39a47f
#
_entry.id   1aaab8869f2852d28baa150c6c39a47f
#
_cell.length_a   1.000
_cell.length_b   1.000
_cell.length_c   1.000
_cell.angle_alpha   90.00
_cell.angle_beta   90.00
_cell.angle_gamma   90.00
#
_symmetry.space_group_name_H-M   'P 1'
#
loop_
_entity.id
_entity.type
_entity.pdbx_description
1 polymer ?
#
loop_
_entity_poly.entity_id
_entity_poly.type
_entity_poly.pdbx_seq_one_letter_code
_entity_poly.pdbx_strand_id
1 'polypeptide(L)'
;EVLNSHPKVADCIVTSVPDKIRGELVTAYIVKGDDSLTVAELEQYCKKSPMISNYKRPRYYRFIDSVPLNATGKKLHYKMKEMAKDDLLNGLLIRA
;
A
#
# COMPACT_ATOMS: atom_id res chain seq x y z
N GLU A 1 -3.62 10.68 -3.40
CA GLU A 1 -2.45 10.09 -2.75
C GLU A 1 -1.21 10.14 -3.61
N VAL A 2 -0.06 10.21 -2.95
CA VAL A 2 1.23 10.31 -3.64
C VAL A 2 1.48 9.10 -4.55
N LEU A 3 1.18 7.89 -4.06
CA LEU A 3 1.44 6.65 -4.82
C LEU A 3 0.62 6.57 -6.11
N ASN A 4 -0.60 7.12 -6.13
CA ASN A 4 -1.41 7.16 -7.33
C ASN A 4 -0.83 8.03 -8.45
N SER A 5 0.03 8.97 -8.10
CA SER A 5 0.68 9.84 -9.08
C SER A 5 1.89 9.19 -9.75
N HIS A 6 2.33 8.02 -9.27
CA HIS A 6 3.45 7.29 -9.87
C HIS A 6 3.05 6.76 -11.25
N PRO A 7 3.88 6.96 -12.29
CA PRO A 7 3.52 6.58 -13.67
C PRO A 7 3.32 5.07 -13.86
N LYS A 8 3.91 4.24 -13.01
CA LYS A 8 3.78 2.76 -13.09
C LYS A 8 2.68 2.19 -12.19
N VAL A 9 1.96 3.03 -11.46
CA VAL A 9 0.87 2.62 -10.58
C VAL A 9 -0.46 2.85 -11.29
N ALA A 10 -1.23 1.77 -11.51
CA ALA A 10 -2.57 1.89 -12.10
C ALA A 10 -3.60 2.29 -11.04
N ASP A 11 -3.48 1.74 -9.83
CA ASP A 11 -4.34 2.08 -8.71
C ASP A 11 -3.66 1.68 -7.41
N CYS A 12 -4.12 2.22 -6.29
CA CYS A 12 -3.62 1.81 -4.99
C CYS A 12 -4.66 2.05 -3.90
N ILE A 13 -4.49 1.34 -2.80
CA ILE A 13 -5.25 1.58 -1.58
C ILE A 13 -4.30 1.42 -0.39
N VAL A 14 -4.39 2.34 0.56
CA VAL A 14 -3.52 2.36 1.73
C VAL A 14 -4.34 2.02 2.96
N THR A 15 -3.79 1.14 3.80
CA THR A 15 -4.38 0.75 5.07
C THR A 15 -3.26 0.68 6.12
N SER A 16 -3.54 0.07 7.26
CA SER A 16 -2.54 -0.11 8.31
C SER A 16 -2.64 -1.51 8.91
N VAL A 17 -1.54 -1.97 9.48
CA VAL A 17 -1.49 -3.23 10.23
C VAL A 17 -1.00 -2.95 11.65
N PRO A 18 -1.44 -3.75 12.65
CA PRO A 18 -0.98 -3.55 14.02
C PRO A 18 0.51 -3.87 14.16
N ASP A 19 1.19 -3.08 14.99
CA ASP A 19 2.60 -3.26 15.33
C ASP A 19 2.78 -3.06 16.82
N LYS A 20 3.54 -3.93 17.47
CA LYS A 20 3.71 -3.92 18.94
C LYS A 20 4.45 -2.69 19.44
N ILE A 21 5.34 -2.13 18.66
CA ILE A 21 6.20 -1.03 19.08
C ILE A 21 5.61 0.33 18.65
N ARG A 22 5.09 0.41 17.43
CA ARG A 22 4.64 1.68 16.83
C ARG A 22 3.14 1.86 16.83
N GLY A 23 2.38 0.86 17.29
CA GLY A 23 0.92 0.85 17.27
C GLY A 23 0.39 0.40 15.93
N GLU A 24 0.68 1.12 14.85
CA GLU A 24 0.27 0.75 13.50
C GLU A 24 1.36 1.10 12.49
N LEU A 25 1.46 0.28 11.43
CA LEU A 25 2.35 0.55 10.30
C LEU A 25 1.52 0.68 9.02
N VAL A 26 1.86 1.68 8.22
CA VAL A 26 1.19 1.94 6.94
C VAL A 26 1.50 0.83 5.96
N THR A 27 0.47 0.33 5.28
CA THR A 27 0.54 -0.75 4.30
C THR A 27 -0.11 -0.30 3.00
N ALA A 28 0.59 -0.42 1.89
CA ALA A 28 0.09 -0.04 0.57
C ALA A 28 -0.15 -1.27 -0.31
N TYR A 29 -1.37 -1.38 -0.82
CA TYR A 29 -1.73 -2.36 -1.85
C TYR A 29 -1.69 -1.67 -3.18
N ILE A 30 -0.93 -2.21 -4.12
CA ILE A 30 -0.62 -1.57 -5.40
C ILE A 30 -1.12 -2.43 -6.55
N VAL A 31 -1.86 -1.82 -7.46
CA VAL A 31 -2.18 -2.41 -8.76
C VAL A 31 -1.15 -1.89 -9.75
N LYS A 32 -0.35 -2.80 -10.31
CA LYS A 32 0.69 -2.42 -11.26
C LYS A 32 0.11 -1.92 -12.57
N GLY A 33 0.58 -0.77 -13.02
CA GLY A 33 0.35 -0.28 -14.39
C GLY A 33 1.46 -0.69 -15.35
N ASP A 34 2.57 -1.18 -14.81
CA ASP A 34 3.73 -1.65 -15.56
C ASP A 34 4.36 -2.81 -14.81
N ASP A 35 4.61 -3.93 -15.50
CA ASP A 35 5.15 -5.15 -14.89
C ASP A 35 6.55 -4.95 -14.30
N SER A 36 7.28 -3.95 -14.74
CA SER A 36 8.62 -3.64 -14.23
C SER A 36 8.61 -2.92 -12.88
N LEU A 37 7.43 -2.53 -12.36
CA LEU A 37 7.32 -1.83 -11.09
C LEU A 37 7.81 -2.70 -9.94
N THR A 38 8.66 -2.12 -9.08
CA THR A 38 9.20 -2.78 -7.89
C THR A 38 8.90 -1.99 -6.63
N VAL A 39 9.00 -2.65 -5.48
CA VAL A 39 8.85 -1.99 -4.17
C VAL A 39 9.94 -0.92 -3.99
N ALA A 40 11.15 -1.18 -4.45
CA ALA A 40 12.26 -0.23 -4.36
C ALA A 40 11.95 1.08 -5.10
N GLU A 41 11.33 1.01 -6.27
CA GLU A 41 10.91 2.21 -7.01
C GLU A 41 9.85 2.99 -6.25
N LEU A 42 8.87 2.30 -5.66
CA LEU A 42 7.81 2.94 -4.86
C LEU A 42 8.40 3.62 -3.63
N GLU A 43 9.32 2.96 -2.98
CA GLU A 43 9.97 3.51 -1.79
C GLU A 43 10.78 4.76 -2.11
N GLN A 44 11.54 4.75 -3.19
CA GLN A 44 12.29 5.92 -3.65
C GLN A 44 11.35 7.08 -4.00
N TYR A 45 10.25 6.77 -4.65
CA TYR A 45 9.26 7.77 -5.01
C TYR A 45 8.68 8.45 -3.76
N CYS A 46 8.35 7.67 -2.74
CA CYS A 46 7.84 8.20 -1.48
C CYS A 46 8.89 9.03 -0.73
N LYS A 47 10.14 8.58 -0.72
CA LYS A 47 11.25 9.31 -0.07
C LYS A 47 11.49 10.67 -0.69
N LYS A 48 11.34 10.77 -2.00
CA LYS A 48 11.57 12.02 -2.74
C LYS A 48 10.38 12.97 -2.69
N SER A 49 9.21 12.50 -2.26
CA SER A 49 8.01 13.32 -2.24
C SER A 49 7.99 14.21 -1.00
N PRO A 50 7.83 15.54 -1.17
CA PRO A 50 7.68 16.44 -0.03
C PRO A 50 6.31 16.31 0.66
N MET A 51 5.36 15.60 0.04
CA MET A 51 4.00 15.47 0.54
C MET A 51 3.81 14.31 1.52
N ILE A 52 4.82 13.43 1.67
CA ILE A 52 4.77 12.31 2.60
C ILE A 52 5.84 12.49 3.67
N SER A 53 5.42 12.49 4.95
CA SER A 53 6.34 12.47 6.08
C SER A 53 6.89 11.05 6.29
N ASN A 54 8.04 10.94 6.94
CA ASN A 54 8.72 9.66 7.12
C ASN A 54 7.87 8.60 7.81
N TYR A 55 7.08 8.96 8.82
CA TYR A 55 6.25 7.99 9.53
C TYR A 55 4.94 7.66 8.82
N LYS A 56 4.56 8.43 7.78
CA LYS A 56 3.40 8.13 6.93
C LYS A 56 3.79 7.33 5.69
N ARG A 57 5.07 7.15 5.45
CA ARG A 57 5.55 6.35 4.34
C ARG A 57 5.20 4.88 4.57
N PRO A 58 4.70 4.14 3.55
CA PRO A 58 4.37 2.73 3.72
C PRO A 58 5.58 1.91 4.18
N ARG A 59 5.33 1.02 5.12
CA ARG A 59 6.35 0.08 5.63
C ARG A 59 6.18 -1.29 5.00
N TYR A 60 4.98 -1.60 4.49
CA TYR A 60 4.67 -2.83 3.81
C TYR A 60 4.02 -2.53 2.48
N TYR A 61 4.29 -3.37 1.50
CA TYR A 61 3.69 -3.30 0.16
C TYR A 61 3.21 -4.67 -0.26
N ARG A 62 2.13 -4.72 -1.03
CA ARG A 62 1.70 -5.91 -1.74
C ARG A 62 1.12 -5.51 -3.08
N PHE A 63 1.47 -6.27 -4.13
CA PHE A 63 0.86 -6.09 -5.45
C PHE A 63 -0.39 -6.94 -5.54
N ILE A 64 -1.47 -6.34 -6.04
CA ILE A 64 -2.77 -7.00 -6.21
C ILE A 64 -3.28 -6.72 -7.63
N ASP A 65 -4.24 -7.52 -8.08
CA ASP A 65 -4.81 -7.38 -9.42
C ASP A 65 -5.82 -6.24 -9.51
N SER A 66 -6.59 -6.02 -8.46
CA SER A 66 -7.59 -4.96 -8.41
C SER A 66 -7.88 -4.57 -6.96
N VAL A 67 -8.33 -3.31 -6.79
CA VAL A 67 -8.77 -2.82 -5.48
C VAL A 67 -10.25 -3.17 -5.30
N PRO A 68 -10.66 -3.80 -4.16
CA PRO A 68 -12.07 -4.08 -3.91
C PRO A 68 -12.90 -2.80 -3.86
N LEU A 69 -14.01 -2.81 -4.58
CA LEU A 69 -14.94 -1.68 -4.63
C LEU A 69 -16.32 -2.13 -4.17
N ASN A 70 -17.09 -1.19 -3.59
CA ASN A 70 -18.49 -1.45 -3.28
C ASN A 70 -19.36 -1.21 -4.52
N ALA A 71 -20.68 -1.38 -4.37
CA ALA A 71 -21.62 -1.23 -5.47
C ALA A 71 -21.64 0.19 -6.08
N THR A 72 -21.23 1.21 -5.32
CA THR A 72 -21.16 2.60 -5.79
C THR A 72 -19.77 2.98 -6.33
N GLY A 73 -18.84 2.02 -6.42
CA GLY A 73 -17.49 2.26 -6.94
C GLY A 73 -16.51 2.83 -5.93
N LYS A 74 -16.84 2.87 -4.65
CA LYS A 74 -15.93 3.34 -3.60
C LYS A 74 -15.04 2.20 -3.09
N LYS A 75 -13.79 2.52 -2.79
CA LYS A 75 -12.82 1.57 -2.26
C LYS A 75 -13.21 1.08 -0.87
N LEU A 76 -13.10 -0.23 -0.65
CA LEU A 76 -13.48 -0.87 0.62
C LEU A 76 -12.29 -0.92 1.58
N HIS A 77 -11.98 0.20 2.22
CA HIS A 77 -10.83 0.30 3.14
C HIS A 77 -10.90 -0.67 4.32
N TYR A 78 -12.08 -0.89 4.89
CA TYR A 78 -12.24 -1.82 6.01
C TYR A 78 -11.88 -3.26 5.62
N LYS A 79 -12.23 -3.65 4.40
CA LYS A 79 -11.92 -4.98 3.87
C LYS A 79 -10.42 -5.16 3.67
N MET A 80 -9.75 -4.10 3.18
CA MET A 80 -8.30 -4.11 3.02
C MET A 80 -7.59 -4.17 4.36
N LYS A 81 -8.12 -3.54 5.39
CA LYS A 81 -7.54 -3.58 6.73
C LYS A 81 -7.58 -5.00 7.30
N GLU A 82 -8.69 -5.71 7.12
CA GLU A 82 -8.80 -7.12 7.53
C GLU A 82 -7.84 -8.01 6.73
N MET A 83 -7.79 -7.82 5.41
CA MET A 83 -6.90 -8.57 4.54
C MET A 83 -5.44 -8.33 4.90
N ALA A 84 -5.08 -7.11 5.26
CA ALA A 84 -3.71 -6.76 5.65
C ALA A 84 -3.27 -7.48 6.92
N LYS A 85 -4.15 -7.64 7.90
CA LYS A 85 -3.85 -8.42 9.10
C LYS A 85 -3.54 -9.87 8.76
N ASP A 86 -4.36 -10.49 7.92
CA ASP A 86 -4.17 -11.87 7.49
C ASP A 86 -2.89 -12.00 6.66
N ASP A 87 -2.64 -11.07 5.76
CA ASP A 87 -1.44 -11.07 4.92
C ASP A 87 -0.17 -10.94 5.75
N LEU A 88 -0.20 -10.12 6.80
CA LEU A 88 0.93 -9.97 7.71
C LEU A 88 1.23 -11.28 8.42
N LEU A 89 0.19 -11.97 8.93
CA LEU A 89 0.34 -13.27 9.60
C LEU A 89 0.86 -14.35 8.64
N ASN A 90 0.47 -14.28 7.38
CA ASN A 90 0.85 -15.27 6.37
C ASN A 90 2.16 -14.93 5.64
N GLY A 91 2.80 -13.83 5.98
CA GLY A 91 4.07 -13.42 5.37
C GLY A 91 3.95 -12.96 3.92
N LEU A 92 2.78 -12.47 3.51
CA LEU A 92 2.51 -12.06 2.14
C LEU A 92 2.84 -10.59 1.87
N LEU A 93 3.10 -9.81 2.91
CA LEU A 93 3.47 -8.40 2.76
C LEU A 93 4.97 -8.25 2.56
N ILE A 94 5.36 -7.34 1.66
CA ILE A 94 6.76 -7.06 1.36
C ILE A 94 7.21 -5.90 2.24
N ARG A 95 8.22 -6.14 3.07
CA ARG A 95 8.77 -5.12 3.96
C ARG A 95 9.60 -4.12 3.16
N ALA A 96 9.30 -2.84 3.36
CA ALA A 96 10.09 -1.78 2.75
C ALA A 96 11.27 -1.38 3.64
#